data_0582eb4903a1c869bebb7418af13fcd9
#
_entry.id   0582eb4903a1c869bebb7418af13fcd9
#
_cell.length_a   1.000
_cell.length_b   1.000
_cell.length_c   1.000
_cell.angle_alpha   90.00
_cell.angle_beta   90.00
_cell.angle_gamma   90.00
#
_symmetry.space_group_name_H-M   'P 1'
#
loop_
_entity.id
_entity.type
_entity.pdbx_description
1 polymer ?
#
loop_
_entity_poly.entity_id
_entity_poly.type
_entity_poly.pdbx_seq_one_letter_code
_entity_poly.pdbx_strand_id
1 'polypeptide(L)'
;MVDVLLSLTLPNDVAQDVEDLLLSRPDLVRGFTASVAEGHGSVVQLVEPGELVAGHAPRTQIRMVGPEENMRAVLALLKAQLPRANLFYWLVPVIEMGRL
;
A
#
# COMPACT_ATOMS: atom_id res chain seq x y z
N MET A 1 17.09 -14.38 6.74
CA MET A 1 15.78 -13.75 6.54
C MET A 1 15.99 -12.31 6.12
N VAL A 2 15.35 -11.86 5.07
CA VAL A 2 15.51 -10.52 4.52
C VAL A 2 14.30 -9.69 4.89
N ASP A 3 14.54 -8.49 5.44
CA ASP A 3 13.47 -7.51 5.61
C ASP A 3 13.30 -6.73 4.33
N VAL A 4 12.05 -6.41 4.03
CA VAL A 4 11.70 -5.62 2.85
C VAL A 4 10.76 -4.49 3.23
N LEU A 5 10.78 -3.45 2.42
CA LEU A 5 9.80 -2.37 2.49
C LEU A 5 8.72 -2.67 1.46
N LEU A 6 7.49 -2.81 1.94
CA LEU A 6 6.32 -2.87 1.07
C LEU A 6 5.71 -1.48 1.01
N SER A 7 5.62 -0.95 -0.20
CA SER A 7 4.98 0.33 -0.46
C SER A 7 3.72 0.09 -1.28
N LEU A 8 2.60 0.57 -0.78
CA LEU A 8 1.30 0.49 -1.46
C LEU A 8 0.85 1.89 -1.85
N THR A 9 0.35 2.03 -3.05
CA THR A 9 -0.32 3.25 -3.49
C THR A 9 -1.72 2.86 -3.89
N LEU A 10 -2.72 3.52 -3.32
CA LEU A 10 -4.10 3.09 -3.45
C LEU A 10 -5.05 4.28 -3.57
N PRO A 11 -6.21 4.05 -4.22
CA PRO A 11 -7.27 5.05 -4.23
C PRO A 11 -7.76 5.36 -2.81
N ASN A 12 -8.10 6.62 -2.57
CA ASN A 12 -8.51 7.05 -1.22
C ASN A 12 -9.77 6.35 -0.73
N ASP A 13 -10.66 5.96 -1.63
CA ASP A 13 -11.93 5.30 -1.27
C ASP A 13 -11.75 3.90 -0.68
N VAL A 14 -10.61 3.25 -0.93
CA VAL A 14 -10.32 1.93 -0.35
C VAL A 14 -9.34 1.99 0.82
N ALA A 15 -8.85 3.18 1.16
CA ALA A 15 -7.81 3.34 2.18
C ALA A 15 -8.24 2.79 3.54
N GLN A 16 -9.46 3.10 3.98
CA GLN A 16 -9.94 2.64 5.27
C GLN A 16 -10.03 1.12 5.32
N ASP A 17 -10.53 0.50 4.26
CA ASP A 17 -10.65 -0.97 4.19
C ASP A 17 -9.28 -1.64 4.24
N VAL A 18 -8.30 -1.07 3.54
CA VAL A 18 -6.93 -1.58 3.56
C VAL A 18 -6.33 -1.46 4.96
N GLU A 19 -6.46 -0.27 5.58
CA GLU A 19 -5.92 -0.03 6.91
C GLU A 19 -6.54 -0.97 7.95
N ASP A 20 -7.87 -1.15 7.90
CA ASP A 20 -8.56 -2.06 8.82
C ASP A 20 -8.07 -3.49 8.65
N LEU A 21 -7.86 -3.93 7.43
CA LEU A 21 -7.37 -5.27 7.15
C LEU A 21 -5.95 -5.47 7.67
N LEU A 22 -5.07 -4.48 7.48
CA LEU A 22 -3.70 -4.54 7.99
C LEU A 22 -3.69 -4.59 9.52
N LEU A 23 -4.52 -3.79 10.17
CA LEU A 23 -4.62 -3.77 11.63
C LEU A 23 -5.19 -5.06 12.20
N SER A 24 -5.94 -5.82 11.40
CA SER A 24 -6.50 -7.10 11.82
C SER A 24 -5.47 -8.23 11.85
N ARG A 25 -4.27 -8.00 11.31
CA ARG A 25 -3.23 -9.03 11.20
C ARG A 25 -1.91 -8.57 11.83
N PRO A 26 -1.87 -8.39 13.15
CA PRO A 26 -0.63 -7.98 13.82
C PRO A 26 0.48 -9.04 13.74
N ASP A 27 0.12 -10.28 13.39
CA ASP A 27 1.09 -11.34 13.14
C ASP A 27 1.92 -11.09 11.88
N LEU A 28 1.37 -10.36 10.90
CA LEU A 28 2.05 -10.04 9.64
C LEU A 28 2.55 -8.61 9.60
N VAL A 29 1.81 -7.68 10.20
CA VAL A 29 2.06 -6.23 10.10
C VAL A 29 2.26 -5.68 11.49
N ARG A 30 3.49 -5.27 11.82
CA ARG A 30 3.79 -4.67 13.13
C ARG A 30 3.35 -3.23 13.21
N GLY A 31 3.31 -2.56 12.08
CA GLY A 31 2.87 -1.17 11.97
C GLY A 31 3.03 -0.68 10.55
N PHE A 32 2.39 0.43 10.24
CA PHE A 32 2.53 1.04 8.93
C PHE A 32 2.38 2.55 9.06
N THR A 33 2.87 3.25 8.04
CA THR A 33 2.72 4.70 7.93
C THR A 33 1.89 5.00 6.70
N ALA A 34 0.87 5.83 6.87
CA ALA A 34 0.02 6.26 5.76
C ALA A 34 0.22 7.74 5.50
N SER A 35 0.22 8.13 4.25
CA SER A 35 0.37 9.54 3.85
C SER A 35 -0.47 9.82 2.62
N VAL A 36 -0.79 11.10 2.43
CA VAL A 36 -1.46 11.58 1.22
C VAL A 36 -0.45 11.63 0.09
N ALA A 37 -0.89 11.26 -1.12
CA ALA A 37 -0.04 11.27 -2.30
C ALA A 37 -0.86 11.67 -3.53
N GLU A 38 -0.17 12.03 -4.60
CA GLU A 38 -0.80 12.30 -5.88
C GLU A 38 -0.24 11.32 -6.90
N GLY A 39 -1.15 10.64 -7.61
CA GLY A 39 -0.76 9.71 -8.68
C GLY A 39 -0.74 10.41 -10.02
N HIS A 40 0.33 10.19 -10.77
CA HIS A 40 0.53 10.73 -12.12
C HIS A 40 1.03 9.63 -13.05
N GLY A 41 0.78 9.80 -14.32
CA GLY A 41 1.32 8.93 -15.34
C GLY A 41 0.36 7.86 -15.83
N SER A 42 0.85 7.03 -16.75
CA SER A 42 0.02 6.05 -17.45
C SER A 42 -0.38 4.85 -16.61
N VAL A 43 0.32 4.59 -15.50
CA VAL A 43 0.00 3.48 -14.61
C VAL A 43 -1.10 3.83 -13.61
N VAL A 44 -1.49 5.10 -13.52
CA VAL A 44 -2.53 5.56 -12.60
C VAL A 44 -3.87 5.52 -13.31
N GLN A 45 -4.83 4.80 -12.72
CA GLN A 45 -6.19 4.77 -13.23
C GLN A 45 -6.99 5.91 -12.58
N LEU A 46 -7.42 6.84 -13.40
CA LEU A 46 -8.25 7.97 -12.97
C LEU A 46 -9.70 7.49 -12.96
N VAL A 47 -10.34 7.52 -11.79
CA VAL A 47 -11.67 6.92 -11.62
C VAL A 47 -12.78 7.95 -11.41
N GLU A 48 -12.44 9.18 -11.07
CA GLU A 48 -13.42 10.23 -10.82
C GLU A 48 -13.27 11.37 -11.84
N PRO A 49 -14.37 12.05 -12.20
CA PRO A 49 -14.31 13.15 -13.18
C PRO A 49 -13.32 14.26 -12.81
N GLY A 50 -13.19 14.56 -11.52
CA GLY A 50 -12.22 15.56 -11.06
C GLY A 50 -10.79 15.17 -11.31
N GLU A 51 -10.47 13.88 -11.21
CA GLU A 51 -9.14 13.38 -11.51
C GLU A 51 -8.83 13.51 -13.01
N LEU A 52 -9.80 13.22 -13.85
CA LEU A 52 -9.63 13.33 -15.30
C LEU A 52 -9.34 14.79 -15.71
N VAL A 53 -10.01 15.74 -15.08
CA VAL A 53 -9.81 17.17 -15.36
C VAL A 53 -8.46 17.65 -14.85
N ALA A 54 -8.08 17.24 -13.65
CA ALA A 54 -6.83 17.67 -13.03
C ALA A 54 -5.59 16.99 -13.62
N GLY A 55 -5.77 15.82 -14.28
CA GLY A 55 -4.67 15.07 -14.84
C GLY A 55 -3.83 14.33 -13.79
N HIS A 56 -4.31 14.25 -12.55
CA HIS A 56 -3.68 13.49 -11.48
C HIS A 56 -4.77 12.91 -10.58
N ALA A 57 -4.39 11.97 -9.74
CA ALA A 57 -5.32 11.30 -8.85
C ALA A 57 -4.84 11.41 -7.40
N PRO A 58 -5.72 11.87 -6.47
CA PRO A 58 -5.38 11.78 -5.05
C PRO A 58 -5.31 10.32 -4.63
N ARG A 59 -4.29 9.99 -3.88
CA ARG A 59 -4.02 8.61 -3.45
C ARG A 59 -3.59 8.59 -1.98
N THR A 60 -3.67 7.42 -1.38
CA THR A 60 -3.07 7.14 -0.09
C THR A 60 -1.88 6.24 -0.33
N GLN A 61 -0.76 6.56 0.30
CA GLN A 61 0.43 5.72 0.26
C GLN A 61 0.62 5.11 1.64
N ILE A 62 0.80 3.78 1.68
CA ILE A 62 1.03 3.04 2.91
C ILE A 62 2.37 2.33 2.79
N ARG A 63 3.21 2.45 3.82
CA ARG A 63 4.54 1.81 3.86
C ARG A 63 4.68 1.01 5.12
N MET A 64 5.25 -0.17 4.97
CA MET A 64 5.53 -1.06 6.10
C MET A 64 6.79 -1.87 5.83
N VAL A 65 7.47 -2.25 6.89
CA VAL A 65 8.69 -3.05 6.80
C VAL A 65 8.49 -4.32 7.61
N GLY A 66 8.96 -5.42 7.07
CA GLY A 66 8.93 -6.70 7.74
C GLY A 66 9.64 -7.78 6.94
N PRO A 67 9.65 -9.01 7.46
CA PRO A 67 10.23 -10.13 6.73
C PRO A 67 9.55 -10.29 5.37
N GLU A 68 10.33 -10.64 4.36
CA GLU A 68 9.81 -10.77 3.00
C GLU A 68 8.59 -11.69 2.94
N GLU A 69 8.63 -12.83 3.63
CA GLU A 69 7.53 -13.78 3.63
C GLU A 69 6.23 -13.15 4.18
N ASN A 70 6.35 -12.32 5.21
CA ASN A 70 5.19 -11.64 5.79
C ASN A 70 4.63 -10.59 4.83
N MET A 71 5.50 -9.83 4.18
CA MET A 71 5.06 -8.81 3.24
C MET A 71 4.40 -9.42 1.99
N ARG A 72 4.89 -10.58 1.54
CA ARG A 72 4.24 -11.31 0.46
C ARG A 72 2.89 -11.89 0.91
N ALA A 73 2.78 -12.31 2.17
CA ALA A 73 1.50 -12.77 2.73
C ALA A 73 0.49 -11.62 2.81
N VAL A 74 0.94 -10.40 3.13
CA VAL A 74 0.09 -9.20 3.11
C VAL A 74 -0.45 -8.96 1.70
N LEU A 75 0.39 -9.06 0.68
CA LEU A 75 -0.05 -8.89 -0.71
C LEU A 75 -1.10 -9.93 -1.09
N ALA A 76 -0.89 -11.19 -0.71
CA ALA A 76 -1.85 -12.25 -0.97
C ALA A 76 -3.18 -12.00 -0.25
N LEU A 77 -3.13 -11.53 0.98
CA LEU A 77 -4.31 -11.19 1.77
C LEU A 77 -5.11 -10.06 1.13
N LEU A 78 -4.43 -8.99 0.72
CA LEU A 78 -5.08 -7.86 0.06
C LEU A 78 -5.72 -8.29 -1.27
N LYS A 79 -5.02 -9.10 -2.05
CA LYS A 79 -5.56 -9.61 -3.32
C LYS A 79 -6.80 -10.47 -3.09
N ALA A 80 -6.80 -11.30 -2.05
CA ALA A 80 -7.92 -12.18 -1.75
C ALA A 80 -9.14 -11.43 -1.20
N GLN A 81 -8.92 -10.48 -0.31
CA GLN A 81 -9.99 -9.77 0.40
C GLN A 81 -10.49 -8.53 -0.35
N LEU A 82 -9.64 -7.88 -1.12
CA LEU A 82 -9.95 -6.65 -1.83
C LEU A 82 -9.51 -6.74 -3.30
N PRO A 83 -10.05 -7.70 -4.06
CA PRO A 83 -9.56 -7.98 -5.41
C PRO A 83 -9.76 -6.83 -6.41
N ARG A 84 -10.63 -5.88 -6.09
CA ARG A 84 -10.92 -4.74 -6.99
C ARG A 84 -10.37 -3.43 -6.46
N ALA A 85 -9.50 -3.48 -5.46
CA ALA A 85 -9.01 -2.27 -4.81
C ALA A 85 -8.06 -1.45 -5.67
N ASN A 86 -7.54 -2.02 -6.74
CA ASN A 86 -6.63 -1.33 -7.67
C ASN A 86 -5.38 -0.78 -6.95
N LEU A 87 -4.70 -1.67 -6.23
CA LEU A 87 -3.49 -1.33 -5.49
C LEU A 87 -2.27 -1.44 -6.38
N PHE A 88 -1.41 -0.42 -6.34
CA PHE A 88 -0.09 -0.48 -6.95
C PHE A 88 0.94 -0.68 -5.84
N TYR A 89 1.92 -1.55 -6.05
CA TYR A 89 2.87 -1.85 -4.99
C TYR A 89 4.27 -2.11 -5.53
N TRP A 90 5.25 -2.00 -4.62
CA TRP A 90 6.58 -2.54 -4.85
C TRP A 90 7.17 -3.03 -3.54
N LEU A 91 8.12 -3.95 -3.68
CA LEU A 91 8.93 -4.45 -2.58
C LEU A 91 10.38 -4.08 -2.86
N VAL A 92 11.06 -3.55 -1.85
CA VAL A 92 12.50 -3.28 -1.95
C VAL A 92 13.21 -3.83 -0.72
N PRO A 93 14.46 -4.29 -0.88
CA PRO A 93 15.23 -4.74 0.27
C PRO A 93 15.51 -3.61 1.24
N VAL A 94 15.50 -3.92 2.53
CA VAL A 94 15.86 -2.99 3.59
C VAL A 94 17.22 -3.42 4.13
N ILE A 95 18.21 -2.54 4.04
CA ILE A 95 19.57 -2.85 4.48
C ILE A 95 19.61 -2.90 6.01
N GLU A 96 18.95 -1.95 6.65
CA GLU A 96 18.92 -1.87 8.11
C GLU A 96 17.68 -1.12 8.56
N MET A 97 17.12 -1.53 9.68
CA MET A 97 16.01 -0.83 10.32
C MET A 97 16.14 -0.95 11.83
N GLY A 98 15.61 0.03 12.54
CA GLY A 98 15.63 0.01 13.99
C GLY A 98 15.21 1.35 14.56
N ARG A 99 15.31 1.44 15.88
CA ARG A 99 15.08 2.68 16.63
C ARG A 99 16.40 3.19 17.19
N LEU A 100 16.58 4.48 17.12
CA LEU A 100 17.74 5.14 17.73
C LEU A 100 17.40 5.58 19.14
#